data_39bba105740812a19cc8d262f5e8b520
#
_entry.id   39bba105740812a19cc8d262f5e8b520
#
_cell.length_a   1.000
_cell.length_b   1.000
_cell.length_c   1.000
_cell.angle_alpha   90.00
_cell.angle_beta   90.00
_cell.angle_gamma   90.00
#
_symmetry.space_group_name_H-M   'P 1'
#
loop_
_entity.id
_entity.type
_entity.pdbx_description
1 polymer ?
#
loop_
_entity_poly.entity_id
_entity_poly.type
_entity_poly.pdbx_seq_one_letter_code
_entity_poly.pdbx_strand_id
1 'polypeptide(L)'
;MIAANLSGREDGVVRTDRWLLAASAVGAAATVNAYRPLARRGRGGIAAFAAGWPTSEAPLLAFAGQAMGTAWAASTGALSTRTGRIALAIELASWAGLAGLAIDARRAPTVLDEALSAALGAGYRDDVPEPVRGEARLTVTEQALPRLGQRRRYRTARDIAYAEFGKRNRLDIWRSADLPADARAPVLLHVHGGAWIIGDKEVQGEILLTEMARRGWVGATITYRLSPGATWPEHIVDVKRAIAWTRATIAEHGGDPSFIAITGGSAGGHLAALCALTAGDPEYQPGFEDADTSVQACVPLYGVYDVADLAASGRREIVDLWERLVIKAPLASDPALWERASPIARVHAGAPPMFVVHGRNDTLVPVEQARRFVEQLGAVSTQPVAYAELPHAQHAFEVLRSVRGIHTTRAIARFLDVIRARSVPN
;
A
#
# COMPACT_ATOMS: atom_id res chain seq x y z
N MET A 1 -3.95 -42.24 -45.37
CA MET A 1 -3.14 -41.81 -44.20
C MET A 1 -2.66 -40.34 -44.27
N ILE A 2 -2.34 -39.82 -45.48
CA ILE A 2 -1.88 -38.40 -45.64
C ILE A 2 -3.00 -37.39 -45.43
N ALA A 3 -4.23 -37.65 -45.88
CA ALA A 3 -5.38 -36.73 -45.72
C ALA A 3 -5.85 -36.57 -44.26
N ALA A 4 -5.80 -37.61 -43.44
CA ALA A 4 -6.17 -37.58 -42.03
C ALA A 4 -5.15 -36.75 -41.18
N ASN A 5 -3.88 -36.69 -41.62
CA ASN A 5 -2.86 -35.90 -40.94
C ASN A 5 -2.91 -34.39 -41.26
N LEU A 6 -3.51 -34.05 -42.43
CA LEU A 6 -3.71 -32.65 -42.82
C LEU A 6 -4.93 -32.04 -42.10
N SER A 7 -6.04 -32.77 -41.96
CA SER A 7 -7.24 -32.29 -41.25
C SER A 7 -6.98 -32.07 -39.76
N GLY A 8 -6.24 -32.96 -39.09
CA GLY A 8 -5.88 -32.78 -37.68
C GLY A 8 -4.90 -31.60 -37.42
N ARG A 9 -4.09 -31.25 -38.43
CA ARG A 9 -3.24 -30.01 -38.34
C ARG A 9 -4.05 -28.74 -38.56
N GLU A 10 -4.98 -28.75 -39.52
CA GLU A 10 -5.84 -27.57 -39.76
C GLU A 10 -6.76 -27.31 -38.58
N ASP A 11 -7.37 -28.33 -37.98
CA ASP A 11 -8.18 -28.20 -36.77
C ASP A 11 -7.36 -27.67 -35.57
N GLY A 12 -6.12 -28.11 -35.44
CA GLY A 12 -5.20 -27.62 -34.42
C GLY A 12 -4.85 -26.14 -34.59
N VAL A 13 -4.57 -25.68 -35.79
CA VAL A 13 -4.29 -24.28 -36.13
C VAL A 13 -5.50 -23.39 -35.85
N VAL A 14 -6.69 -23.78 -36.24
CA VAL A 14 -7.97 -23.05 -36.03
C VAL A 14 -8.33 -22.97 -34.56
N ARG A 15 -7.99 -23.95 -33.72
CA ARG A 15 -8.20 -23.88 -32.27
C ARG A 15 -7.19 -22.89 -31.61
N THR A 16 -5.94 -22.89 -32.07
CA THR A 16 -4.89 -22.05 -31.52
C THR A 16 -5.09 -20.58 -31.86
N ASP A 17 -5.53 -20.23 -33.08
CA ASP A 17 -5.77 -18.84 -33.47
C ASP A 17 -6.95 -18.21 -32.70
N ARG A 18 -8.04 -19.00 -32.46
CA ARG A 18 -9.16 -18.53 -31.63
C ARG A 18 -8.76 -18.36 -30.16
N TRP A 19 -7.95 -19.30 -29.64
CA TRP A 19 -7.38 -19.14 -28.30
C TRP A 19 -6.53 -17.88 -28.18
N LEU A 20 -5.63 -17.65 -29.15
CA LEU A 20 -4.81 -16.45 -29.18
C LEU A 20 -5.68 -15.19 -29.23
N LEU A 21 -6.73 -15.16 -30.07
CA LEU A 21 -7.62 -13.99 -30.14
C LEU A 21 -8.30 -13.71 -28.79
N ALA A 22 -8.78 -14.75 -28.10
CA ALA A 22 -9.40 -14.60 -26.79
C ALA A 22 -8.39 -14.08 -25.74
N ALA A 23 -7.17 -14.67 -25.70
CA ALA A 23 -6.11 -14.26 -24.81
C ALA A 23 -5.67 -12.81 -25.06
N SER A 24 -5.51 -12.43 -26.34
CA SER A 24 -5.16 -11.06 -26.76
C SER A 24 -6.23 -10.05 -26.34
N ALA A 25 -7.50 -10.39 -26.49
CA ALA A 25 -8.61 -9.53 -26.07
C ALA A 25 -8.61 -9.31 -24.56
N VAL A 26 -8.37 -10.37 -23.76
CA VAL A 26 -8.25 -10.28 -22.29
C VAL A 26 -7.04 -9.46 -21.90
N GLY A 27 -5.87 -9.70 -22.50
CA GLY A 27 -4.65 -8.96 -22.25
C GLY A 27 -4.78 -7.46 -22.56
N ALA A 28 -5.37 -7.14 -23.71
CA ALA A 28 -5.64 -5.76 -24.11
C ALA A 28 -6.65 -5.08 -23.18
N ALA A 29 -7.72 -5.78 -22.78
CA ALA A 29 -8.67 -5.25 -21.80
C ALA A 29 -8.02 -4.97 -20.44
N ALA A 30 -7.13 -5.85 -19.97
CA ALA A 30 -6.36 -5.63 -18.74
C ALA A 30 -5.42 -4.42 -18.88
N THR A 31 -4.79 -4.25 -20.04
CA THR A 31 -3.93 -3.09 -20.33
C THR A 31 -4.73 -1.79 -20.35
N VAL A 32 -5.88 -1.74 -21.02
CA VAL A 32 -6.79 -0.59 -21.01
C VAL A 32 -7.28 -0.28 -19.59
N ASN A 33 -7.66 -1.33 -18.84
CA ASN A 33 -8.10 -1.21 -17.45
C ASN A 33 -7.02 -0.63 -16.54
N ALA A 34 -5.73 -0.91 -16.77
CA ALA A 34 -4.64 -0.33 -16.00
C ALA A 34 -4.48 1.19 -16.25
N TYR A 35 -4.73 1.67 -17.48
CA TYR A 35 -4.76 3.11 -17.79
C TYR A 35 -6.02 3.80 -17.29
N ARG A 36 -7.16 3.15 -17.51
CA ARG A 36 -8.48 3.67 -17.14
C ARG A 36 -9.35 2.51 -16.66
N PRO A 37 -9.57 2.38 -15.36
CA PRO A 37 -10.39 1.30 -14.82
C PRO A 37 -11.76 1.21 -15.52
N LEU A 38 -12.06 0.03 -16.04
CA LEU A 38 -13.30 -0.24 -16.77
C LEU A 38 -14.54 -0.21 -15.87
N ALA A 39 -14.32 -0.45 -14.58
CA ALA A 39 -15.33 -0.29 -13.54
C ALA A 39 -14.68 0.26 -12.28
N ARG A 40 -15.41 1.13 -11.56
CA ARG A 40 -14.92 1.77 -10.32
C ARG A 40 -15.77 1.46 -9.09
N ARG A 41 -16.84 0.66 -9.22
CA ARG A 41 -17.81 0.39 -8.15
C ARG A 41 -18.21 -1.07 -8.10
N GLY A 42 -18.64 -1.51 -6.93
CA GLY A 42 -19.19 -2.83 -6.69
C GLY A 42 -18.24 -3.98 -7.10
N ARG A 43 -18.82 -5.10 -7.49
CA ARG A 43 -18.06 -6.28 -7.96
C ARG A 43 -17.18 -5.98 -9.18
N GLY A 44 -17.61 -5.04 -10.04
CA GLY A 44 -16.84 -4.59 -11.19
C GLY A 44 -15.56 -3.87 -10.76
N GLY A 45 -15.60 -3.05 -9.70
CA GLY A 45 -14.42 -2.40 -9.13
C GLY A 45 -13.41 -3.39 -8.59
N ILE A 46 -13.86 -4.47 -7.92
CA ILE A 46 -12.99 -5.56 -7.45
C ILE A 46 -12.34 -6.28 -8.64
N ALA A 47 -13.10 -6.59 -9.69
CA ALA A 47 -12.56 -7.21 -10.91
C ALA A 47 -11.55 -6.28 -11.62
N ALA A 48 -11.85 -4.99 -11.69
CA ALA A 48 -10.93 -3.98 -12.24
C ALA A 48 -9.65 -3.86 -11.42
N PHE A 49 -9.72 -3.93 -10.08
CA PHE A 49 -8.55 -4.04 -9.22
C PHE A 49 -7.74 -5.30 -9.54
N ALA A 50 -8.37 -6.47 -9.52
CA ALA A 50 -7.69 -7.76 -9.72
C ALA A 50 -6.96 -7.84 -11.07
N ALA A 51 -7.51 -7.27 -12.13
CA ALA A 51 -6.87 -7.20 -13.44
C ALA A 51 -5.86 -6.05 -13.55
N GLY A 52 -6.16 -4.89 -12.98
CA GLY A 52 -5.36 -3.67 -13.11
C GLY A 52 -4.10 -3.68 -12.25
N TRP A 53 -4.19 -4.16 -11.02
CA TRP A 53 -3.06 -4.16 -10.07
C TRP A 53 -1.81 -4.89 -10.60
N PRO A 54 -1.85 -6.18 -11.02
CA PRO A 54 -0.68 -6.84 -11.56
C PRO A 54 -0.22 -6.23 -12.90
N THR A 55 -1.16 -5.76 -13.72
CA THR A 55 -0.84 -5.16 -15.03
C THR A 55 -0.12 -3.81 -14.87
N SER A 56 -0.54 -2.96 -13.92
CA SER A 56 0.09 -1.66 -13.67
C SER A 56 1.43 -1.78 -12.93
N GLU A 57 1.56 -2.75 -12.01
CA GLU A 57 2.75 -2.88 -11.18
C GLU A 57 3.82 -3.81 -11.75
N ALA A 58 3.43 -4.74 -12.65
CA ALA A 58 4.34 -5.67 -13.31
C ALA A 58 4.14 -5.70 -14.84
N PRO A 59 4.12 -4.55 -15.56
CA PRO A 59 3.79 -4.50 -16.98
C PRO A 59 4.76 -5.31 -17.85
N LEU A 60 6.04 -5.41 -17.46
CA LEU A 60 7.02 -6.23 -18.17
C LEU A 60 6.75 -7.74 -18.07
N LEU A 61 6.23 -8.20 -16.92
CA LEU A 61 5.82 -9.60 -16.76
C LEU A 61 4.56 -9.90 -17.57
N ALA A 62 3.60 -8.97 -17.59
CA ALA A 62 2.42 -9.08 -18.45
C ALA A 62 2.80 -9.14 -19.94
N PHE A 63 3.72 -8.28 -20.38
CA PHE A 63 4.30 -8.29 -21.72
C PHE A 63 4.96 -9.65 -22.03
N ALA A 64 5.83 -10.15 -21.14
CA ALA A 64 6.52 -11.42 -21.35
C ALA A 64 5.54 -12.60 -21.50
N GLY A 65 4.48 -12.63 -20.68
CA GLY A 65 3.43 -13.64 -20.77
C GLY A 65 2.68 -13.60 -22.10
N GLN A 66 2.25 -12.42 -22.56
CA GLN A 66 1.61 -12.21 -23.85
C GLN A 66 2.55 -12.60 -25.01
N ALA A 67 3.81 -12.16 -24.97
CA ALA A 67 4.79 -12.48 -26.00
C ALA A 67 5.08 -13.98 -26.12
N MET A 68 5.20 -14.67 -24.98
CA MET A 68 5.37 -16.14 -24.97
C MET A 68 4.13 -16.86 -25.56
N GLY A 69 2.92 -16.45 -25.21
CA GLY A 69 1.69 -17.01 -25.76
C GLY A 69 1.60 -16.80 -27.27
N THR A 70 1.96 -15.60 -27.74
CA THR A 70 2.00 -15.26 -29.18
C THR A 70 3.06 -16.07 -29.92
N ALA A 71 4.26 -16.23 -29.36
CA ALA A 71 5.34 -17.03 -29.95
C ALA A 71 4.94 -18.51 -30.06
N TRP A 72 4.30 -19.06 -29.03
CA TRP A 72 3.76 -20.40 -29.06
C TRP A 72 2.69 -20.56 -30.16
N ALA A 73 1.74 -19.64 -30.27
CA ALA A 73 0.72 -19.67 -31.32
C ALA A 73 1.34 -19.51 -32.73
N ALA A 74 2.37 -18.70 -32.88
CA ALA A 74 3.12 -18.58 -34.12
C ALA A 74 3.77 -19.92 -34.56
N SER A 75 4.36 -20.67 -33.60
CA SER A 75 4.98 -21.97 -33.86
C SER A 75 4.00 -23.05 -34.36
N THR A 76 2.70 -22.89 -34.06
CA THR A 76 1.64 -23.77 -34.57
C THR A 76 1.07 -23.33 -35.91
N GLY A 77 1.53 -22.21 -36.48
CA GLY A 77 1.02 -21.62 -37.71
C GLY A 77 -0.25 -20.77 -37.54
N ALA A 78 -0.70 -20.49 -36.31
CA ALA A 78 -1.90 -19.72 -36.02
C ALA A 78 -1.89 -18.30 -36.64
N LEU A 79 -0.71 -17.69 -36.81
CA LEU A 79 -0.58 -16.34 -37.41
C LEU A 79 -0.77 -16.31 -38.93
N SER A 80 -0.85 -17.47 -39.61
CA SER A 80 -1.16 -17.53 -41.04
C SER A 80 -2.64 -17.25 -41.32
N THR A 81 -3.52 -17.46 -40.33
CA THR A 81 -4.98 -17.23 -40.45
C THR A 81 -5.33 -15.74 -40.31
N ARG A 82 -6.51 -15.34 -40.79
CA ARG A 82 -7.04 -13.98 -40.58
C ARG A 82 -7.27 -13.69 -39.11
N THR A 83 -7.80 -14.65 -38.34
CA THR A 83 -8.03 -14.55 -36.88
C THR A 83 -6.73 -14.32 -36.14
N GLY A 84 -5.68 -15.10 -36.43
CA GLY A 84 -4.38 -14.97 -35.79
C GLY A 84 -3.70 -13.64 -36.09
N ARG A 85 -3.86 -13.10 -37.30
CA ARG A 85 -3.33 -11.75 -37.65
C ARG A 85 -4.09 -10.63 -36.91
N ILE A 86 -5.39 -10.75 -36.70
CA ILE A 86 -6.18 -9.83 -35.86
C ILE A 86 -5.70 -9.91 -34.42
N ALA A 87 -5.52 -11.12 -33.89
CA ALA A 87 -4.98 -11.33 -32.54
C ALA A 87 -3.61 -10.66 -32.36
N LEU A 88 -2.70 -10.85 -33.33
CA LEU A 88 -1.37 -10.21 -33.29
C LEU A 88 -1.48 -8.68 -33.30
N ALA A 89 -2.37 -8.08 -34.07
CA ALA A 89 -2.58 -6.64 -34.07
C ALA A 89 -3.04 -6.12 -32.69
N ILE A 90 -3.94 -6.86 -32.01
CA ILE A 90 -4.39 -6.56 -30.65
C ILE A 90 -3.23 -6.67 -29.66
N GLU A 91 -2.40 -7.73 -29.78
CA GLU A 91 -1.21 -7.91 -28.94
C GLU A 91 -0.21 -6.76 -29.09
N LEU A 92 0.11 -6.36 -30.31
CA LEU A 92 1.01 -5.25 -30.56
C LEU A 92 0.54 -3.95 -29.93
N ALA A 93 -0.78 -3.67 -30.01
CA ALA A 93 -1.37 -2.52 -29.33
C ALA A 93 -1.29 -2.64 -27.79
N SER A 94 -1.56 -3.84 -27.25
CA SER A 94 -1.42 -4.13 -25.83
C SER A 94 0.04 -3.95 -25.35
N TRP A 95 1.01 -4.46 -26.11
CA TRP A 95 2.44 -4.33 -25.80
C TRP A 95 2.90 -2.87 -25.78
N ALA A 96 2.44 -2.06 -26.75
CA ALA A 96 2.70 -0.62 -26.72
C ALA A 96 2.13 0.03 -25.45
N GLY A 97 0.93 -0.35 -25.04
CA GLY A 97 0.33 0.09 -23.79
C GLY A 97 1.14 -0.34 -22.56
N LEU A 98 1.56 -1.61 -22.49
CA LEU A 98 2.38 -2.12 -21.37
C LEU A 98 3.74 -1.41 -21.29
N ALA A 99 4.37 -1.12 -22.44
CA ALA A 99 5.59 -0.32 -22.49
C ALA A 99 5.36 1.10 -21.95
N GLY A 100 4.25 1.72 -22.31
CA GLY A 100 3.82 3.01 -21.77
C GLY A 100 3.66 2.98 -20.24
N LEU A 101 3.00 1.95 -19.69
CA LEU A 101 2.86 1.78 -18.22
C LEU A 101 4.22 1.63 -17.52
N ALA A 102 5.17 0.90 -18.14
CA ALA A 102 6.52 0.76 -17.62
C ALA A 102 7.28 2.10 -17.61
N ILE A 103 7.08 2.94 -18.64
CA ILE A 103 7.64 4.30 -18.71
C ILE A 103 7.00 5.20 -17.65
N ASP A 104 5.67 5.16 -17.51
CA ASP A 104 4.95 5.98 -16.53
C ASP A 104 5.32 5.61 -15.08
N ALA A 105 5.59 4.32 -14.81
CA ALA A 105 6.07 3.91 -13.50
C ALA A 105 7.39 4.60 -13.09
N ARG A 106 8.25 4.96 -14.07
CA ARG A 106 9.50 5.68 -13.85
C ARG A 106 9.32 7.15 -13.48
N ARG A 107 8.09 7.68 -13.56
CA ARG A 107 7.75 9.04 -13.08
C ARG A 107 7.46 9.08 -11.58
N ALA A 108 7.26 7.91 -10.95
CA ALA A 108 6.97 7.87 -9.52
C ALA A 108 7.99 8.62 -8.65
N PRO A 109 9.33 8.51 -8.88
CA PRO A 109 10.30 9.30 -8.11
C PRO A 109 10.07 10.79 -8.16
N THR A 110 9.77 11.33 -9.35
CA THR A 110 9.51 12.77 -9.55
C THR A 110 8.25 13.21 -8.80
N VAL A 111 7.14 12.49 -8.97
CA VAL A 111 5.88 12.79 -8.26
C VAL A 111 6.04 12.77 -6.75
N LEU A 112 6.76 11.78 -6.23
CA LEU A 112 7.03 11.64 -4.79
C LEU A 112 7.94 12.76 -4.29
N ASP A 113 8.95 13.13 -5.06
CA ASP A 113 9.89 14.19 -4.70
C ASP A 113 9.24 15.59 -4.74
N GLU A 114 8.42 15.86 -5.75
CA GLU A 114 7.61 17.08 -5.84
C GLU A 114 6.68 17.22 -4.62
N ALA A 115 6.02 16.13 -4.21
CA ALA A 115 5.17 16.12 -3.02
C ALA A 115 5.94 16.41 -1.73
N LEU A 116 7.12 15.82 -1.57
CA LEU A 116 7.99 16.07 -0.41
C LEU A 116 8.56 17.49 -0.43
N SER A 117 9.02 17.96 -1.60
CA SER A 117 9.54 19.32 -1.76
C SER A 117 8.49 20.39 -1.46
N ALA A 118 7.25 20.16 -1.86
CA ALA A 118 6.15 21.08 -1.59
C ALA A 118 5.83 21.20 -0.09
N ALA A 119 5.90 20.08 0.66
CA ALA A 119 5.57 20.04 2.07
C ALA A 119 6.74 20.36 3.00
N LEU A 120 7.95 19.97 2.62
CA LEU A 120 9.16 20.07 3.48
C LEU A 120 10.09 21.21 3.07
N GLY A 121 9.86 21.83 1.89
CA GLY A 121 10.75 22.81 1.28
C GLY A 121 11.71 22.20 0.27
N ALA A 122 12.15 22.97 -0.72
CA ALA A 122 13.00 22.50 -1.82
C ALA A 122 14.35 21.90 -1.37
N GLY A 123 14.90 22.40 -0.25
CA GLY A 123 16.18 21.93 0.31
C GLY A 123 16.04 20.74 1.28
N TYR A 124 14.87 20.12 1.43
CA TYR A 124 14.63 19.08 2.44
C TYR A 124 15.64 17.92 2.43
N ARG A 125 16.27 17.68 1.29
CA ARG A 125 17.28 16.63 1.13
C ARG A 125 18.56 16.92 1.90
N ASP A 126 18.86 18.18 2.22
CA ASP A 126 20.05 18.60 2.96
C ASP A 126 19.93 18.25 4.45
N ASP A 127 18.72 18.06 4.94
CA ASP A 127 18.44 17.65 6.33
C ASP A 127 18.67 16.13 6.55
N VAL A 128 18.91 15.36 5.49
CA VAL A 128 19.07 13.90 5.58
C VAL A 128 20.55 13.53 5.73
N PRO A 129 20.93 12.67 6.70
CA PRO A 129 22.31 12.22 6.89
C PRO A 129 22.94 11.57 5.64
N GLU A 130 24.25 11.80 5.46
CA GLU A 130 25.05 11.42 4.29
C GLU A 130 24.86 9.99 3.77
N PRO A 131 24.88 8.89 4.53
CA PRO A 131 24.77 7.56 3.93
C PRO A 131 23.44 7.32 3.21
N VAL A 132 22.44 8.18 3.43
CA VAL A 132 21.10 8.08 2.83
C VAL A 132 20.99 8.90 1.54
N ARG A 133 21.89 9.85 1.28
CA ARG A 133 21.89 10.72 0.09
C ARG A 133 22.15 9.95 -1.22
N GLY A 134 22.96 8.91 -1.17
CA GLY A 134 23.34 8.09 -2.32
C GLY A 134 22.41 6.88 -2.54
N GLU A 135 21.12 7.06 -2.77
CA GLU A 135 20.23 5.95 -3.12
C GLU A 135 20.72 5.26 -4.40
N ALA A 136 21.27 4.05 -4.26
CA ALA A 136 21.73 3.27 -5.39
C ALA A 136 20.63 3.09 -6.44
N ARG A 137 20.97 3.24 -7.71
CA ARG A 137 20.04 2.94 -8.81
C ARG A 137 19.54 1.51 -8.67
N LEU A 138 18.23 1.31 -8.85
CA LEU A 138 17.64 -0.02 -8.86
C LEU A 138 18.27 -0.85 -9.97
N THR A 139 18.89 -1.95 -9.61
CA THR A 139 19.40 -2.92 -10.59
C THR A 139 18.21 -3.64 -11.25
N VAL A 140 18.40 -4.16 -12.46
CA VAL A 140 17.37 -4.95 -13.17
C VAL A 140 16.93 -6.15 -12.33
N THR A 141 17.83 -6.77 -11.60
CA THR A 141 17.54 -7.86 -10.67
C THR A 141 16.70 -7.42 -9.47
N GLU A 142 16.90 -6.20 -8.97
CA GLU A 142 16.06 -5.63 -7.89
C GLU A 142 14.65 -5.31 -8.35
N GLN A 143 14.45 -5.04 -9.63
CA GLN A 143 13.14 -4.81 -10.24
C GLN A 143 12.42 -6.11 -10.60
N ALA A 144 13.15 -7.18 -10.94
CA ALA A 144 12.58 -8.40 -11.50
C ALA A 144 12.33 -9.53 -10.48
N LEU A 145 13.08 -9.59 -9.39
CA LEU A 145 13.01 -10.72 -8.46
C LEU A 145 12.83 -10.25 -7.01
N PRO A 146 11.85 -10.76 -6.27
CA PRO A 146 11.78 -10.57 -4.83
C PRO A 146 13.05 -11.17 -4.21
N ARG A 147 13.78 -10.39 -3.38
CA ARG A 147 14.95 -10.90 -2.66
C ARG A 147 14.51 -11.88 -1.60
N LEU A 148 14.58 -13.16 -1.92
CA LEU A 148 14.37 -14.23 -0.96
C LEU A 148 15.38 -14.09 0.19
N GLY A 149 14.90 -14.15 1.42
CA GLY A 149 15.76 -14.17 2.61
C GLY A 149 15.95 -12.84 3.34
N GLN A 150 15.38 -11.74 2.90
CA GLN A 150 15.46 -10.46 3.63
C GLN A 150 14.75 -10.52 4.98
N ARG A 151 13.63 -11.23 5.10
CA ARG A 151 12.95 -11.49 6.37
C ARG A 151 13.88 -12.09 7.41
N ARG A 152 14.69 -13.06 7.03
CA ARG A 152 15.64 -13.73 7.96
C ARG A 152 16.75 -12.80 8.44
N ARG A 153 17.14 -11.82 7.59
CA ARG A 153 18.24 -10.92 7.91
C ARG A 153 17.83 -9.80 8.86
N TYR A 154 16.60 -9.26 8.73
CA TYR A 154 16.18 -8.05 9.45
C TYR A 154 15.09 -8.31 10.50
N ARG A 155 14.30 -9.38 10.39
CA ARG A 155 13.30 -9.74 11.39
C ARG A 155 13.96 -10.48 12.54
N THR A 156 14.30 -9.75 13.61
CA THR A 156 15.11 -10.23 14.73
C THR A 156 14.29 -10.84 15.86
N ALA A 157 13.03 -10.45 16.04
CA ALA A 157 12.12 -11.06 17.00
C ALA A 157 10.73 -11.24 16.39
N ARG A 158 9.99 -12.25 16.86
CA ARG A 158 8.71 -12.68 16.30
C ARG A 158 7.68 -12.96 17.38
N ASP A 159 6.42 -12.75 17.04
CA ASP A 159 5.26 -13.17 17.81
C ASP A 159 5.26 -12.66 19.26
N ILE A 160 5.87 -11.49 19.50
CA ILE A 160 5.85 -10.83 20.81
C ILE A 160 4.41 -10.39 21.12
N ALA A 161 3.90 -10.75 22.30
CA ALA A 161 2.59 -10.30 22.73
C ALA A 161 2.64 -8.85 23.19
N TYR A 162 1.79 -7.99 22.61
CA TYR A 162 1.62 -6.62 23.07
C TYR A 162 0.31 -6.41 23.85
N ALA A 163 -0.60 -7.38 23.81
CA ALA A 163 -1.82 -7.45 24.61
C ALA A 163 -2.32 -8.90 24.70
N GLU A 164 -3.48 -9.11 25.37
CA GLU A 164 -3.98 -10.41 25.79
C GLU A 164 -4.80 -11.21 24.76
N PHE A 165 -5.12 -10.63 23.58
CA PHE A 165 -5.99 -11.29 22.60
C PHE A 165 -5.28 -12.30 21.66
N GLY A 166 -4.31 -13.02 22.19
CA GLY A 166 -3.68 -14.18 21.57
C GLY A 166 -2.98 -13.86 20.25
N LYS A 167 -3.29 -14.59 19.19
CA LYS A 167 -2.65 -14.42 17.88
C LYS A 167 -2.90 -13.05 17.24
N ARG A 168 -3.96 -12.34 17.66
CA ARG A 168 -4.34 -11.06 17.08
C ARG A 168 -3.69 -9.85 17.77
N ASN A 169 -2.96 -10.09 18.87
CA ASN A 169 -2.14 -9.06 19.52
C ASN A 169 -0.68 -9.47 19.55
N ARG A 170 -0.11 -9.72 18.36
CA ARG A 170 1.30 -10.08 18.18
C ARG A 170 2.00 -9.05 17.29
N LEU A 171 3.28 -8.87 17.57
CA LEU A 171 4.16 -8.07 16.73
C LEU A 171 5.48 -8.78 16.45
N ASP A 172 6.13 -8.35 15.34
CA ASP A 172 7.48 -8.77 14.98
C ASP A 172 8.37 -7.53 14.93
N ILE A 173 9.61 -7.67 15.40
CA ILE A 173 10.62 -6.60 15.36
C ILE A 173 11.55 -6.78 14.17
N TRP A 174 11.81 -5.67 13.48
CA TRP A 174 12.67 -5.56 12.31
C TRP A 174 13.79 -4.57 12.58
N ARG A 175 15.04 -5.03 12.53
CA ARG A 175 16.22 -4.16 12.71
C ARG A 175 17.45 -4.78 12.05
N SER A 176 18.51 -3.98 11.81
CA SER A 176 19.82 -4.53 11.49
C SER A 176 20.37 -5.30 12.68
N ALA A 177 21.02 -6.44 12.43
CA ALA A 177 21.75 -7.17 13.46
C ALA A 177 22.93 -6.35 14.03
N ASP A 178 23.46 -5.44 13.20
CA ASP A 178 24.59 -4.57 13.54
C ASP A 178 24.16 -3.32 14.37
N LEU A 179 22.85 -3.11 14.55
CA LEU A 179 22.35 -2.00 15.35
C LEU A 179 22.65 -2.25 16.84
N PRO A 180 23.34 -1.35 17.56
CA PRO A 180 23.57 -1.52 19.00
C PRO A 180 22.28 -1.69 19.81
N ALA A 181 22.35 -2.37 20.93
CA ALA A 181 21.19 -2.57 21.79
C ALA A 181 20.67 -1.26 22.41
N ASP A 182 21.56 -0.30 22.61
CA ASP A 182 21.30 1.03 23.18
C ASP A 182 21.24 2.14 22.12
N ALA A 183 21.06 1.80 20.85
CA ALA A 183 21.16 2.73 19.72
C ALA A 183 20.15 3.88 19.75
N ARG A 184 19.03 3.76 20.48
CA ARG A 184 17.91 4.72 20.48
C ARG A 184 17.49 5.11 19.05
N ALA A 185 17.36 4.08 18.21
CA ALA A 185 16.98 4.23 16.80
C ALA A 185 15.52 4.65 16.67
N PRO A 186 15.15 5.53 15.73
CA PRO A 186 13.75 5.87 15.51
C PRO A 186 12.92 4.63 15.14
N VAL A 187 11.63 4.66 15.47
CA VAL A 187 10.76 3.50 15.37
C VAL A 187 9.69 3.72 14.31
N LEU A 188 9.43 2.69 13.47
CA LEU A 188 8.32 2.67 12.52
C LEU A 188 7.37 1.51 12.85
N LEU A 189 6.15 1.83 13.27
CA LEU A 189 5.07 0.88 13.48
C LEU A 189 4.26 0.70 12.21
N HIS A 190 4.18 -0.53 11.69
CA HIS A 190 3.41 -0.87 10.48
C HIS A 190 2.15 -1.63 10.82
N VAL A 191 1.00 -1.14 10.31
CA VAL A 191 -0.34 -1.71 10.46
C VAL A 191 -0.79 -2.30 9.12
N HIS A 192 -1.07 -3.60 9.08
CA HIS A 192 -1.49 -4.25 7.83
C HIS A 192 -2.89 -3.82 7.37
N GLY A 193 -3.13 -3.86 6.06
CA GLY A 193 -4.45 -3.70 5.44
C GLY A 193 -5.27 -4.99 5.47
N GLY A 194 -6.42 -4.99 4.75
CA GLY A 194 -7.28 -6.17 4.61
C GLY A 194 -8.72 -5.91 5.02
N ALA A 195 -9.22 -4.71 4.77
CA ALA A 195 -10.62 -4.32 5.00
C ALA A 195 -11.13 -4.61 6.43
N TRP A 196 -10.25 -4.61 7.42
CA TRP A 196 -10.52 -4.94 8.84
C TRP A 196 -11.00 -6.38 9.09
N ILE A 197 -11.08 -7.22 8.05
CA ILE A 197 -11.63 -8.59 8.10
C ILE A 197 -10.61 -9.67 7.79
N ILE A 198 -9.55 -9.35 7.08
CA ILE A 198 -8.44 -10.25 6.74
C ILE A 198 -7.10 -9.55 6.98
N GLY A 199 -6.03 -10.30 6.84
CA GLY A 199 -4.66 -9.77 6.91
C GLY A 199 -3.87 -10.33 8.09
N ASP A 200 -2.56 -10.09 7.98
CA ASP A 200 -1.59 -10.51 8.98
C ASP A 200 -0.31 -9.67 8.84
N LYS A 201 0.46 -9.55 9.93
CA LYS A 201 1.75 -8.86 9.99
C LYS A 201 2.81 -9.42 9.02
N GLU A 202 2.60 -10.64 8.52
CA GLU A 202 3.54 -11.30 7.61
C GLU A 202 3.31 -10.98 6.13
N VAL A 203 2.16 -10.41 5.76
CA VAL A 203 1.78 -10.25 4.35
C VAL A 203 2.24 -8.92 3.77
N GLN A 204 2.30 -7.87 4.58
CA GLN A 204 2.58 -6.50 4.14
C GLN A 204 3.73 -5.87 4.95
N GLY A 205 4.31 -4.78 4.43
CA GLY A 205 5.32 -3.99 5.13
C GLY A 205 6.76 -4.51 5.00
N GLU A 206 7.01 -5.73 4.48
CA GLU A 206 8.36 -6.30 4.41
C GLU A 206 9.36 -5.40 3.66
N ILE A 207 8.95 -4.85 2.51
CA ILE A 207 9.82 -4.03 1.67
C ILE A 207 10.20 -2.75 2.43
N LEU A 208 9.22 -2.08 3.01
CA LEU A 208 9.42 -0.85 3.77
C LEU A 208 10.26 -1.09 5.02
N LEU A 209 9.91 -2.09 5.83
CA LEU A 209 10.63 -2.37 7.08
C LEU A 209 12.06 -2.85 6.84
N THR A 210 12.30 -3.57 5.75
CA THR A 210 13.67 -3.92 5.33
C THR A 210 14.47 -2.67 4.98
N GLU A 211 13.89 -1.73 4.24
CA GLU A 211 14.56 -0.46 3.90
C GLU A 211 14.81 0.37 5.15
N MET A 212 13.85 0.48 6.05
CA MET A 212 14.01 1.22 7.32
C MET A 212 15.09 0.58 8.20
N ALA A 213 15.11 -0.74 8.33
CA ALA A 213 16.15 -1.45 9.08
C ALA A 213 17.57 -1.24 8.49
N ARG A 214 17.69 -1.14 7.16
CA ARG A 214 18.95 -0.80 6.48
C ARG A 214 19.42 0.62 6.78
N ARG A 215 18.49 1.52 7.09
CA ARG A 215 18.75 2.93 7.47
C ARG A 215 18.95 3.12 8.96
N GLY A 216 19.03 2.02 9.73
CA GLY A 216 19.24 2.08 11.16
C GLY A 216 17.97 2.34 11.99
N TRP A 217 16.79 2.18 11.40
CA TRP A 217 15.52 2.22 12.14
C TRP A 217 15.18 0.87 12.77
N VAL A 218 14.39 0.91 13.82
CA VAL A 218 13.69 -0.26 14.36
C VAL A 218 12.27 -0.25 13.81
N GLY A 219 11.88 -1.32 13.14
CA GLY A 219 10.52 -1.53 12.64
C GLY A 219 9.74 -2.47 13.52
N ALA A 220 8.42 -2.29 13.61
CA ALA A 220 7.50 -3.26 14.21
C ALA A 220 6.30 -3.49 13.27
N THR A 221 5.94 -4.75 13.00
CA THR A 221 4.67 -5.10 12.35
C THR A 221 3.73 -5.72 13.36
N ILE A 222 2.47 -5.34 13.33
CA ILE A 222 1.46 -5.83 14.27
C ILE A 222 0.34 -6.60 13.58
N THR A 223 -0.27 -7.53 14.30
CA THR A 223 -1.62 -8.02 14.03
C THR A 223 -2.59 -7.33 14.99
N TYR A 224 -3.81 -7.13 14.57
CA TYR A 224 -4.92 -6.61 15.39
C TYR A 224 -6.15 -7.49 15.20
N ARG A 225 -7.12 -7.42 16.13
CA ARG A 225 -8.37 -8.18 16.02
C ARG A 225 -9.13 -7.81 14.77
N LEU A 226 -9.75 -8.79 14.13
CA LEU A 226 -10.42 -8.66 12.84
C LEU A 226 -11.90 -8.98 12.96
N SER A 227 -12.70 -8.24 12.20
CA SER A 227 -14.11 -8.53 11.99
C SER A 227 -14.31 -9.82 11.16
N PRO A 228 -15.42 -10.55 11.27
CA PRO A 228 -16.56 -10.25 12.15
C PRO A 228 -16.34 -10.69 13.61
N GLY A 229 -15.20 -11.28 13.98
CA GLY A 229 -14.91 -11.64 15.37
C GLY A 229 -14.85 -10.42 16.28
N ALA A 230 -14.13 -9.39 15.84
CA ALA A 230 -14.10 -8.08 16.48
C ALA A 230 -15.22 -7.15 15.97
N THR A 231 -15.56 -6.17 16.78
CA THR A 231 -16.47 -5.07 16.45
C THR A 231 -15.75 -3.75 16.66
N TRP A 232 -16.04 -2.71 15.85
CA TRP A 232 -15.50 -1.37 16.11
C TRP A 232 -15.92 -0.88 17.51
N PRO A 233 -15.01 -0.29 18.32
CA PRO A 233 -13.66 0.20 17.96
C PRO A 233 -12.49 -0.76 18.30
N GLU A 234 -12.70 -2.05 18.53
CA GLU A 234 -11.65 -2.98 18.97
C GLU A 234 -10.39 -2.96 18.10
N HIS A 235 -10.54 -2.65 16.80
CA HIS A 235 -9.43 -2.59 15.84
C HIS A 235 -8.45 -1.45 16.19
N ILE A 236 -8.96 -0.23 16.42
CA ILE A 236 -8.11 0.92 16.77
C ILE A 236 -7.57 0.81 18.19
N VAL A 237 -8.34 0.26 19.11
CA VAL A 237 -7.90 -0.01 20.50
C VAL A 237 -6.66 -0.91 20.49
N ASP A 238 -6.66 -1.96 19.66
CA ASP A 238 -5.49 -2.85 19.54
C ASP A 238 -4.27 -2.13 18.96
N VAL A 239 -4.44 -1.28 17.93
CA VAL A 239 -3.33 -0.51 17.37
C VAL A 239 -2.78 0.48 18.42
N LYS A 240 -3.63 1.14 19.19
CA LYS A 240 -3.19 2.03 20.28
C LYS A 240 -2.49 1.28 21.39
N ARG A 241 -2.94 0.08 21.76
CA ARG A 241 -2.21 -0.81 22.68
C ARG A 241 -0.83 -1.17 22.16
N ALA A 242 -0.69 -1.39 20.84
CA ALA A 242 0.61 -1.65 20.22
C ALA A 242 1.53 -0.40 20.27
N ILE A 243 0.97 0.81 20.10
CA ILE A 243 1.74 2.08 20.27
C ILE A 243 2.21 2.20 21.72
N ALA A 244 1.32 2.01 22.70
CA ALA A 244 1.63 2.05 24.12
C ALA A 244 2.71 1.02 24.51
N TRP A 245 2.58 -0.22 24.03
CA TRP A 245 3.59 -1.26 24.21
C TRP A 245 4.94 -0.85 23.60
N THR A 246 4.92 -0.32 22.38
CA THR A 246 6.14 0.13 21.68
C THR A 246 6.83 1.21 22.51
N ARG A 247 6.10 2.19 23.03
CA ARG A 247 6.65 3.24 23.87
C ARG A 247 7.24 2.72 25.19
N ALA A 248 6.62 1.72 25.78
CA ALA A 248 7.09 1.14 27.05
C ALA A 248 8.30 0.21 26.87
N THR A 249 8.42 -0.52 25.75
CA THR A 249 9.28 -1.70 25.65
C THR A 249 10.33 -1.63 24.53
N ILE A 250 10.16 -0.77 23.50
CA ILE A 250 10.99 -0.80 22.31
C ILE A 250 12.47 -0.51 22.56
N ALA A 251 12.80 0.14 23.67
CA ALA A 251 14.19 0.39 24.09
C ALA A 251 14.96 -0.93 24.30
N GLU A 252 14.31 -2.01 24.73
CA GLU A 252 14.91 -3.35 24.86
C GLU A 252 15.34 -3.93 23.49
N HIS A 253 14.80 -3.37 22.43
CA HIS A 253 15.13 -3.74 21.05
C HIS A 253 15.99 -2.68 20.32
N GLY A 254 16.56 -1.71 21.07
CA GLY A 254 17.39 -0.64 20.53
C GLY A 254 16.62 0.52 19.91
N GLY A 255 15.29 0.59 20.07
CA GLY A 255 14.45 1.66 19.58
C GLY A 255 14.37 2.85 20.54
N ASP A 256 14.07 4.03 19.98
CA ASP A 256 13.81 5.26 20.73
C ASP A 256 12.31 5.39 21.03
N PRO A 257 11.87 5.22 22.29
CA PRO A 257 10.47 5.37 22.65
C PRO A 257 9.94 6.79 22.47
N SER A 258 10.80 7.80 22.33
CA SER A 258 10.39 9.19 22.13
C SER A 258 10.08 9.51 20.67
N PHE A 259 10.49 8.66 19.71
CA PHE A 259 10.21 8.86 18.29
C PHE A 259 9.60 7.62 17.64
N ILE A 260 8.28 7.58 17.58
CA ILE A 260 7.49 6.52 16.96
C ILE A 260 6.71 7.11 15.78
N ALA A 261 6.99 6.64 14.58
CA ALA A 261 6.17 6.91 13.40
C ALA A 261 5.21 5.73 13.14
N ILE A 262 4.05 6.00 12.53
CA ILE A 262 3.07 4.97 12.18
C ILE A 262 2.77 4.98 10.68
N THR A 263 2.59 3.79 10.11
CA THR A 263 2.22 3.61 8.69
C THR A 263 1.31 2.41 8.51
N GLY A 264 0.62 2.36 7.40
CA GLY A 264 -0.19 1.22 7.00
C GLY A 264 -0.90 1.47 5.68
N GLY A 265 -1.35 0.38 5.02
CA GLY A 265 -2.08 0.46 3.76
C GLY A 265 -3.56 0.14 3.94
N SER A 266 -4.46 0.79 3.16
CA SER A 266 -5.90 0.46 3.15
C SER A 266 -6.55 0.61 4.54
N ALA A 267 -7.14 -0.44 5.08
CA ALA A 267 -7.63 -0.48 6.46
C ALA A 267 -6.52 -0.14 7.48
N GLY A 268 -5.27 -0.55 7.23
CA GLY A 268 -4.13 -0.15 8.05
C GLY A 268 -3.80 1.34 7.93
N GLY A 269 -3.97 1.93 6.74
CA GLY A 269 -3.84 3.37 6.51
C GLY A 269 -4.92 4.18 7.23
N HIS A 270 -6.15 3.67 7.25
CA HIS A 270 -7.23 4.22 8.07
C HIS A 270 -6.86 4.23 9.56
N LEU A 271 -6.48 3.05 10.09
CA LEU A 271 -6.13 2.91 11.52
C LEU A 271 -4.91 3.76 11.91
N ALA A 272 -3.89 3.83 11.04
CA ALA A 272 -2.71 4.66 11.25
C ALA A 272 -3.07 6.15 11.32
N ALA A 273 -3.86 6.65 10.35
CA ALA A 273 -4.31 8.04 10.31
C ALA A 273 -5.18 8.37 11.53
N LEU A 274 -6.13 7.49 11.88
CA LEU A 274 -7.01 7.73 13.00
C LEU A 274 -6.26 7.70 14.34
N CYS A 275 -5.31 6.76 14.55
CA CYS A 275 -4.45 6.75 15.73
C CYS A 275 -3.65 8.06 15.87
N ALA A 276 -3.07 8.54 14.75
CA ALA A 276 -2.29 9.78 14.73
C ALA A 276 -3.14 11.04 15.08
N LEU A 277 -4.43 11.01 14.72
CA LEU A 277 -5.38 12.12 14.96
C LEU A 277 -6.12 12.02 16.30
N THR A 278 -5.96 10.94 17.03
CA THR A 278 -6.70 10.69 18.29
C THR A 278 -5.77 10.29 19.42
N ALA A 279 -4.55 10.85 19.47
CA ALA A 279 -3.62 10.59 20.56
C ALA A 279 -4.26 10.94 21.92
N GLY A 280 -4.13 10.01 22.89
CA GLY A 280 -4.69 10.22 24.23
C GLY A 280 -6.24 10.22 24.31
N ASP A 281 -6.94 9.85 23.24
CA ASP A 281 -8.41 9.80 23.26
C ASP A 281 -8.88 8.57 24.07
N PRO A 282 -9.56 8.78 25.22
CA PRO A 282 -9.96 7.69 26.11
C PRO A 282 -11.01 6.74 25.49
N GLU A 283 -11.79 7.19 24.50
CA GLU A 283 -12.73 6.33 23.76
C GLU A 283 -11.99 5.15 23.12
N TYR A 284 -10.74 5.37 22.69
CA TYR A 284 -9.93 4.35 22.02
C TYR A 284 -8.80 3.78 22.89
N GLN A 285 -8.82 4.06 24.20
CA GLN A 285 -7.83 3.58 25.17
C GLN A 285 -8.46 2.95 26.43
N PRO A 286 -9.52 2.11 26.32
CA PRO A 286 -10.17 1.56 27.51
C PRO A 286 -9.20 0.68 28.31
N GLY A 287 -9.03 1.06 29.61
CA GLY A 287 -8.16 0.38 30.56
C GLY A 287 -6.67 0.66 30.41
N PHE A 288 -6.30 1.68 29.59
CA PHE A 288 -4.96 2.23 29.46
C PHE A 288 -5.00 3.71 29.05
N GLU A 289 -5.97 4.45 29.60
CA GLU A 289 -6.28 5.84 29.26
C GLU A 289 -5.09 6.78 29.51
N ASP A 290 -4.26 6.49 30.51
CA ASP A 290 -3.06 7.27 30.85
C ASP A 290 -1.88 7.00 29.94
N ALA A 291 -1.93 6.01 29.04
CA ALA A 291 -0.81 5.69 28.17
C ALA A 291 -0.65 6.73 27.05
N ASP A 292 0.58 7.18 26.84
CA ASP A 292 0.90 8.04 25.70
C ASP A 292 0.86 7.23 24.40
N THR A 293 -0.15 7.49 23.57
CA THR A 293 -0.34 6.90 22.23
C THR A 293 -0.07 7.91 21.11
N SER A 294 0.62 9.02 21.40
CA SER A 294 1.04 9.97 20.37
C SER A 294 2.06 9.34 19.42
N VAL A 295 2.12 9.85 18.19
CA VAL A 295 3.13 9.48 17.20
C VAL A 295 3.74 10.72 16.58
N GLN A 296 5.03 10.66 16.24
CA GLN A 296 5.80 11.79 15.75
C GLN A 296 5.67 12.00 14.24
N ALA A 297 5.16 11.01 13.51
CA ALA A 297 4.81 11.12 12.09
C ALA A 297 3.83 10.02 11.70
N CYS A 298 3.05 10.26 10.65
CA CYS A 298 2.13 9.28 10.09
C CYS A 298 2.24 9.21 8.56
N VAL A 299 2.30 7.97 8.02
CA VAL A 299 2.34 7.74 6.57
C VAL A 299 1.23 6.78 6.17
N PRO A 300 -0.01 7.25 6.00
CA PRO A 300 -1.11 6.41 5.56
C PRO A 300 -1.09 6.22 4.04
N LEU A 301 -1.12 4.98 3.57
CA LEU A 301 -1.10 4.60 2.17
C LEU A 301 -2.51 4.18 1.74
N TYR A 302 -3.06 4.82 0.70
CA TYR A 302 -4.40 4.54 0.14
C TYR A 302 -5.42 4.16 1.23
N GLY A 303 -5.40 4.93 2.32
CA GLY A 303 -6.28 4.74 3.48
C GLY A 303 -7.72 5.09 3.19
N VAL A 304 -8.64 4.53 4.00
CA VAL A 304 -10.03 4.97 4.04
C VAL A 304 -10.13 6.13 5.03
N TYR A 305 -10.46 7.32 4.55
CA TYR A 305 -10.48 8.51 5.40
C TYR A 305 -11.90 8.95 5.79
N ASP A 306 -12.91 8.41 5.09
CA ASP A 306 -14.32 8.70 5.30
C ASP A 306 -15.11 7.39 5.22
N VAL A 307 -15.35 6.74 6.37
CA VAL A 307 -16.06 5.45 6.44
C VAL A 307 -17.56 5.60 6.31
N ALA A 308 -18.08 6.80 6.61
CA ALA A 308 -19.50 7.14 6.56
C ALA A 308 -19.92 7.67 5.18
N ASP A 309 -18.98 7.88 4.24
CA ASP A 309 -19.20 8.54 2.96
C ASP A 309 -19.91 9.91 3.12
N LEU A 310 -19.52 10.66 4.17
CA LEU A 310 -20.10 11.98 4.52
C LEU A 310 -20.06 12.96 3.33
N ALA A 311 -19.03 12.81 2.51
CA ALA A 311 -18.84 13.62 1.32
C ALA A 311 -19.62 13.12 0.08
N ALA A 312 -20.52 12.16 0.27
CA ALA A 312 -21.37 11.58 -0.77
C ALA A 312 -20.58 11.18 -2.05
N SER A 313 -19.45 10.47 -1.87
CA SER A 313 -18.66 9.95 -3.00
C SER A 313 -19.43 8.88 -3.77
N GLY A 314 -20.56 8.42 -3.23
CA GLY A 314 -21.41 7.37 -3.77
C GLY A 314 -20.83 5.96 -3.63
N ARG A 315 -19.94 5.77 -2.65
CA ARG A 315 -19.24 4.51 -2.37
C ARG A 315 -19.89 3.78 -1.20
N ARG A 316 -21.08 3.30 -1.42
CA ARG A 316 -21.81 2.53 -0.40
C ARG A 316 -21.12 1.22 -0.02
N GLU A 317 -20.20 0.71 -0.83
CA GLU A 317 -19.51 -0.56 -0.57
C GLU A 317 -18.73 -0.56 0.74
N ILE A 318 -18.11 0.58 1.11
CA ILE A 318 -17.40 0.73 2.39
C ILE A 318 -18.43 0.79 3.52
N VAL A 319 -19.48 1.59 3.35
CA VAL A 319 -20.58 1.69 4.32
C VAL A 319 -21.21 0.31 4.54
N ASP A 320 -21.58 -0.40 3.46
CA ASP A 320 -22.20 -1.73 3.53
C ASP A 320 -21.30 -2.74 4.25
N LEU A 321 -19.97 -2.70 3.99
CA LEU A 321 -19.01 -3.54 4.68
C LEU A 321 -19.00 -3.26 6.18
N TRP A 322 -18.98 -1.99 6.56
CA TRP A 322 -18.95 -1.56 7.96
C TRP A 322 -20.25 -1.88 8.67
N GLU A 323 -21.41 -1.64 8.05
CA GLU A 323 -22.72 -2.00 8.60
C GLU A 323 -22.84 -3.50 8.90
N ARG A 324 -22.32 -4.34 8.00
CA ARG A 324 -22.47 -5.80 8.13
C ARG A 324 -21.43 -6.45 9.01
N LEU A 325 -20.18 -6.00 8.95
CA LEU A 325 -19.06 -6.77 9.50
C LEU A 325 -18.26 -6.01 10.56
N VAL A 326 -18.11 -4.68 10.45
CA VAL A 326 -17.18 -3.92 11.30
C VAL A 326 -17.89 -3.27 12.48
N ILE A 327 -18.88 -2.39 12.25
CA ILE A 327 -19.73 -1.81 13.30
C ILE A 327 -20.89 -2.76 13.65
N LYS A 328 -21.44 -3.46 12.66
CA LYS A 328 -22.58 -4.40 12.77
C LYS A 328 -23.87 -3.70 13.16
N ALA A 329 -23.99 -2.42 12.80
CA ALA A 329 -25.18 -1.60 12.98
C ALA A 329 -25.31 -0.64 11.80
N PRO A 330 -26.55 -0.27 11.40
CA PRO A 330 -26.77 0.69 10.32
C PRO A 330 -26.16 2.06 10.63
N LEU A 331 -25.63 2.74 9.60
CA LEU A 331 -25.13 4.12 9.72
C LEU A 331 -26.17 5.05 10.36
N ALA A 332 -27.43 4.88 9.99
CA ALA A 332 -28.54 5.71 10.52
C ALA A 332 -28.81 5.52 12.01
N SER A 333 -28.34 4.44 12.64
CA SER A 333 -28.55 4.17 14.07
C SER A 333 -27.66 5.00 14.99
N ASP A 334 -26.44 5.30 14.56
CA ASP A 334 -25.48 6.15 15.29
C ASP A 334 -24.51 6.82 14.30
N PRO A 335 -24.96 7.85 13.56
CA PRO A 335 -24.11 8.58 12.64
C PRO A 335 -22.86 9.17 13.29
N ALA A 336 -22.96 9.57 14.57
CA ALA A 336 -21.86 10.16 15.31
C ALA A 336 -20.70 9.16 15.55
N LEU A 337 -21.00 7.87 15.77
CA LEU A 337 -20.00 6.82 15.87
C LEU A 337 -19.21 6.69 14.55
N TRP A 338 -19.90 6.72 13.42
CA TRP A 338 -19.30 6.64 12.10
C TRP A 338 -18.45 7.86 11.76
N GLU A 339 -18.92 9.05 12.16
CA GLU A 339 -18.15 10.28 12.04
C GLU A 339 -16.86 10.19 12.86
N ARG A 340 -16.96 9.80 14.15
CA ARG A 340 -15.78 9.60 15.01
C ARG A 340 -14.80 8.55 14.47
N ALA A 341 -15.28 7.53 13.76
CA ALA A 341 -14.47 6.51 13.12
C ALA A 341 -13.82 6.99 11.81
N SER A 342 -14.18 8.14 11.28
CA SER A 342 -13.65 8.70 10.03
C SER A 342 -12.47 9.65 10.31
N PRO A 343 -11.23 9.33 9.85
CA PRO A 343 -10.08 10.23 10.02
C PRO A 343 -10.33 11.67 9.57
N ILE A 344 -11.10 11.88 8.50
CA ILE A 344 -11.41 13.20 7.97
C ILE A 344 -12.18 14.08 8.98
N ALA A 345 -13.00 13.47 9.83
CA ALA A 345 -13.73 14.18 10.87
C ALA A 345 -12.90 14.48 12.13
N ARG A 346 -11.67 13.95 12.18
CA ARG A 346 -10.78 14.09 13.34
C ARG A 346 -9.57 14.97 13.06
N VAL A 347 -9.54 15.71 11.93
CA VAL A 347 -8.45 16.62 11.60
C VAL A 347 -8.38 17.80 12.58
N HIS A 348 -7.16 18.18 12.99
CA HIS A 348 -6.93 19.29 13.91
C HIS A 348 -5.53 19.89 13.73
N ALA A 349 -5.31 21.11 14.26
CA ALA A 349 -4.06 21.85 14.09
C ALA A 349 -2.83 21.13 14.68
N GLY A 350 -3.02 20.34 15.75
CA GLY A 350 -1.96 19.58 16.41
C GLY A 350 -1.68 18.20 15.80
N ALA A 351 -2.23 17.88 14.62
CA ALA A 351 -1.92 16.62 13.93
C ALA A 351 -0.40 16.51 13.65
N PRO A 352 0.21 15.32 13.80
CA PRO A 352 1.63 15.15 13.50
C PRO A 352 1.89 15.32 12.00
N PRO A 353 3.16 15.52 11.58
CA PRO A 353 3.54 15.50 10.17
C PRO A 353 2.98 14.28 9.45
N MET A 354 2.36 14.47 8.28
CA MET A 354 1.76 13.39 7.50
C MET A 354 2.26 13.33 6.07
N PHE A 355 2.48 12.11 5.55
CA PHE A 355 2.73 11.87 4.14
C PHE A 355 1.71 10.87 3.59
N VAL A 356 0.69 11.37 2.91
CA VAL A 356 -0.38 10.58 2.30
C VAL A 356 0.02 10.17 0.89
N VAL A 357 -0.03 8.87 0.56
CA VAL A 357 0.24 8.38 -0.80
C VAL A 357 -0.95 7.55 -1.29
N HIS A 358 -1.43 7.86 -2.50
CA HIS A 358 -2.61 7.18 -3.06
C HIS A 358 -2.44 6.90 -4.55
N GLY A 359 -2.98 5.77 -5.03
CA GLY A 359 -3.01 5.43 -6.44
C GLY A 359 -4.17 6.13 -7.16
N ARG A 360 -3.91 6.82 -8.28
CA ARG A 360 -4.95 7.54 -9.05
C ARG A 360 -6.06 6.61 -9.56
N ASN A 361 -5.72 5.39 -9.87
CA ASN A 361 -6.64 4.39 -10.44
C ASN A 361 -7.20 3.42 -9.39
N ASP A 362 -7.09 3.75 -8.11
CA ASP A 362 -7.62 2.93 -7.03
C ASP A 362 -9.13 2.71 -7.20
N THR A 363 -9.51 1.44 -7.37
CA THR A 363 -10.91 1.03 -7.54
C THR A 363 -11.52 0.43 -6.28
N LEU A 364 -10.74 0.27 -5.21
CA LEU A 364 -11.21 -0.19 -3.90
C LEU A 364 -11.49 0.98 -2.97
N VAL A 365 -10.55 1.91 -2.84
CA VAL A 365 -10.73 3.16 -2.08
C VAL A 365 -10.57 4.34 -3.03
N PRO A 366 -11.61 5.17 -3.21
CA PRO A 366 -11.53 6.30 -4.14
C PRO A 366 -10.44 7.29 -3.75
N VAL A 367 -9.62 7.70 -4.72
CA VAL A 367 -8.57 8.70 -4.50
C VAL A 367 -9.13 10.04 -4.00
N GLU A 368 -10.39 10.32 -4.28
CA GLU A 368 -11.13 11.50 -3.81
C GLU A 368 -11.17 11.58 -2.27
N GLN A 369 -11.18 10.46 -1.56
CA GLN A 369 -11.10 10.47 -0.09
C GLN A 369 -9.75 11.03 0.40
N ALA A 370 -8.66 10.61 -0.23
CA ALA A 370 -7.32 11.12 0.10
C ALA A 370 -7.19 12.62 -0.21
N ARG A 371 -7.70 13.07 -1.36
CA ARG A 371 -7.67 14.49 -1.76
C ARG A 371 -8.39 15.37 -0.74
N ARG A 372 -9.62 15.00 -0.34
CA ARG A 372 -10.41 15.73 0.65
C ARG A 372 -9.77 15.71 2.03
N PHE A 373 -9.27 14.56 2.45
CA PHE A 373 -8.58 14.43 3.72
C PHE A 373 -7.36 15.35 3.80
N VAL A 374 -6.53 15.35 2.75
CA VAL A 374 -5.33 16.21 2.68
C VAL A 374 -5.69 17.68 2.60
N GLU A 375 -6.73 18.04 1.85
CA GLU A 375 -7.24 19.43 1.75
C GLU A 375 -7.68 19.93 3.13
N GLN A 376 -8.50 19.17 3.85
CA GLN A 376 -8.98 19.57 5.18
C GLN A 376 -7.85 19.59 6.20
N LEU A 377 -6.98 18.59 6.20
CA LEU A 377 -5.85 18.52 7.12
C LEU A 377 -4.87 19.68 6.85
N GLY A 378 -4.55 19.95 5.58
CA GLY A 378 -3.64 21.03 5.19
C GLY A 378 -4.18 22.43 5.52
N ALA A 379 -5.50 22.59 5.58
CA ALA A 379 -6.13 23.86 5.96
C ALA A 379 -5.98 24.18 7.46
N VAL A 380 -5.78 23.18 8.32
CA VAL A 380 -5.75 23.38 9.78
C VAL A 380 -4.42 22.99 10.42
N SER A 381 -3.65 22.06 9.83
CA SER A 381 -2.41 21.55 10.40
C SER A 381 -1.31 22.61 10.44
N THR A 382 -0.59 22.68 11.57
CA THR A 382 0.63 23.48 11.71
C THR A 382 1.88 22.69 11.31
N GLN A 383 1.73 21.40 11.01
CA GLN A 383 2.81 20.50 10.65
C GLN A 383 2.80 20.20 9.14
N PRO A 384 3.91 19.74 8.55
CA PRO A 384 3.98 19.38 7.15
C PRO A 384 2.96 18.30 6.76
N VAL A 385 2.20 18.54 5.69
CA VAL A 385 1.28 17.58 5.08
C VAL A 385 1.71 17.38 3.63
N ALA A 386 2.37 16.25 3.35
CA ALA A 386 2.76 15.85 2.01
C ALA A 386 1.69 14.95 1.37
N TYR A 387 1.45 15.14 0.07
CA TYR A 387 0.51 14.30 -0.70
C TYR A 387 1.09 13.91 -2.05
N ALA A 388 1.15 12.60 -2.31
CA ALA A 388 1.53 12.07 -3.61
C ALA A 388 0.41 11.21 -4.20
N GLU A 389 -0.03 11.57 -5.42
CA GLU A 389 -1.01 10.82 -6.20
C GLU A 389 -0.30 10.13 -7.37
N LEU A 390 -0.10 8.82 -7.28
CA LEU A 390 0.67 8.06 -8.25
C LEU A 390 -0.15 7.76 -9.52
N PRO A 391 0.30 8.22 -10.71
CA PRO A 391 -0.38 7.96 -11.97
C PRO A 391 -0.50 6.45 -12.25
N HIS A 392 -1.67 6.00 -12.70
CA HIS A 392 -1.99 4.63 -13.09
C HIS A 392 -1.76 3.57 -12.00
N ALA A 393 -1.39 3.96 -10.77
CA ALA A 393 -1.29 3.05 -9.66
C ALA A 393 -2.69 2.64 -9.16
N GLN A 394 -2.84 1.36 -8.87
CA GLN A 394 -4.02 0.78 -8.24
C GLN A 394 -3.87 0.75 -6.70
N HIS A 395 -4.90 0.29 -6.00
CA HIS A 395 -4.82 -0.04 -4.58
C HIS A 395 -3.67 -1.01 -4.29
N ALA A 396 -3.03 -0.93 -3.14
CA ALA A 396 -1.96 -1.85 -2.70
C ALA A 396 -0.73 -1.92 -3.65
N PHE A 397 -0.41 -0.82 -4.33
CA PHE A 397 0.68 -0.77 -5.33
C PHE A 397 2.07 -1.07 -4.74
N GLU A 398 2.30 -0.80 -3.45
CA GLU A 398 3.58 -1.03 -2.78
C GLU A 398 3.78 -2.46 -2.27
N VAL A 399 2.72 -3.27 -2.24
CA VAL A 399 2.81 -4.69 -1.80
C VAL A 399 3.64 -5.51 -2.79
N LEU A 400 3.54 -5.19 -4.08
CA LEU A 400 4.44 -5.74 -5.09
C LEU A 400 5.75 -4.93 -5.10
N ARG A 401 6.87 -5.65 -5.31
CA ARG A 401 8.18 -5.03 -5.48
C ARG A 401 8.32 -4.42 -6.88
N SER A 402 7.39 -3.53 -7.19
CA SER A 402 7.35 -2.75 -8.43
C SER A 402 8.28 -1.54 -8.36
N VAL A 403 8.51 -0.91 -9.51
CA VAL A 403 9.24 0.37 -9.58
C VAL A 403 8.55 1.42 -8.68
N ARG A 404 7.20 1.52 -8.73
CA ARG A 404 6.43 2.44 -7.86
C ARG A 404 6.56 2.08 -6.39
N GLY A 405 6.41 0.80 -6.04
CA GLY A 405 6.51 0.33 -4.65
C GLY A 405 7.87 0.64 -4.03
N ILE A 406 8.97 0.41 -4.75
CA ILE A 406 10.32 0.70 -4.27
C ILE A 406 10.54 2.22 -4.10
N HIS A 407 10.12 3.04 -5.07
CA HIS A 407 10.30 4.48 -4.97
C HIS A 407 9.41 5.09 -3.88
N THR A 408 8.20 4.56 -3.66
CA THR A 408 7.35 4.95 -2.54
C THR A 408 8.01 4.61 -1.20
N THR A 409 8.55 3.41 -1.04
CA THR A 409 9.31 3.01 0.14
C THR A 409 10.45 3.98 0.44
N ARG A 410 11.21 4.38 -0.58
CA ARG A 410 12.32 5.34 -0.42
C ARG A 410 11.84 6.76 -0.09
N ALA A 411 10.72 7.18 -0.66
CA ALA A 411 10.13 8.48 -0.33
C ALA A 411 9.60 8.53 1.10
N ILE A 412 8.96 7.44 1.57
CA ILE A 412 8.56 7.29 2.97
C ILE A 412 9.76 7.40 3.89
N ALA A 413 10.83 6.66 3.59
CA ALA A 413 12.05 6.70 4.39
C ALA A 413 12.65 8.11 4.45
N ARG A 414 12.75 8.82 3.31
CA ARG A 414 13.22 10.22 3.28
C ARG A 414 12.35 11.15 4.10
N PHE A 415 11.03 11.06 3.94
CA PHE A 415 10.11 11.87 4.75
C PHE A 415 10.37 11.67 6.25
N LEU A 416 10.42 10.41 6.69
CA LEU A 416 10.60 10.07 8.09
C LEU A 416 11.98 10.47 8.63
N ASP A 417 13.04 10.31 7.82
CA ASP A 417 14.40 10.75 8.18
C ASP A 417 14.47 12.28 8.38
N VAL A 418 13.83 13.06 7.48
CA VAL A 418 13.75 14.53 7.60
C VAL A 418 12.97 14.94 8.85
N ILE A 419 11.79 14.33 9.10
CA ILE A 419 11.00 14.64 10.30
C ILE A 419 11.81 14.31 11.55
N ARG A 420 12.52 13.17 11.57
CA ARG A 420 13.39 12.79 12.68
C ARG A 420 14.51 13.82 12.90
N ALA A 421 15.20 14.20 11.82
CA ALA A 421 16.29 15.19 11.91
C ALA A 421 15.80 16.53 12.48
N ARG A 422 14.64 17.01 12.04
CA ARG A 422 14.06 18.28 12.50
C ARG A 422 13.48 18.21 13.92
N SER A 423 13.22 17.03 14.47
CA SER A 423 12.68 16.83 15.81
C SER A 423 13.75 16.79 16.90
N VAL A 424 15.03 16.63 16.54
CA VAL A 424 16.16 16.68 17.47
C VAL A 424 16.60 18.13 17.62
N PRO A 425 16.53 18.75 18.82
CA PRO A 425 17.09 20.07 19.02
C PRO A 425 18.62 20.06 18.74
N ASN A 426 19.09 21.05 17.99
CA ASN A 426 20.53 21.30 17.78
C ASN A 426 21.22 21.60 19.09
#